data_d8ec40d4ced70ecb059b65d1bc232a3d
#
_entry.id   d8ec40d4ced70ecb059b65d1bc232a3d
#
_cell.length_a   1.000
_cell.length_b   1.000
_cell.length_c   1.000
_cell.angle_alpha   90.00
_cell.angle_beta   90.00
_cell.angle_gamma   90.00
#
_symmetry.space_group_name_H-M   'P 1'
#
loop_
_entity.id
_entity.type
_entity.pdbx_description
1 polymer ?
#
loop_
_entity_poly.entity_id
_entity_poly.type
_entity_poly.pdbx_seq_one_letter_code
_entity_poly.pdbx_strand_id
1 'polypeptide(L)'
;MKQSIVTLDMEGVLTPEIWIAVAEKTGIPELSRTTRDEPNYDKLMKSRLKLLAENKLGLPDIQKVICAMGPVPGAREFLDRLREDYEVVILSDTFYEFAHPLMRQLAWPTLFCHSLEIDAAGMVVNYHLRMPEQKREAVKRFKEMNFTVVAAGDSYNDTAMLGEAHAGILFHPPQNVIREFPQYPVTYSFDELRAEIDRAFARVPEIA
;
A
#
# COMPACT_ATOMS: atom_id res chain seq x y z
N MET A 1 -24.46 -9.93 13.18
CA MET A 1 -22.99 -10.15 13.13
C MET A 1 -22.42 -9.09 12.20
N LYS A 2 -21.62 -8.17 12.71
CA LYS A 2 -20.92 -7.20 11.86
C LYS A 2 -19.84 -7.93 11.08
N GLN A 3 -19.74 -7.63 9.80
CA GLN A 3 -18.62 -8.11 9.01
C GLN A 3 -17.38 -7.25 9.30
N SER A 4 -16.26 -7.90 9.56
CA SER A 4 -14.98 -7.28 9.89
C SER A 4 -14.08 -7.23 8.66
N ILE A 5 -13.54 -6.07 8.35
CA ILE A 5 -12.60 -5.88 7.24
C ILE A 5 -11.31 -5.21 7.72
N VAL A 6 -10.20 -5.77 7.31
CA VAL A 6 -8.87 -5.19 7.50
C VAL A 6 -8.42 -4.54 6.20
N THR A 7 -8.04 -3.27 6.26
CA THR A 7 -7.39 -2.58 5.14
C THR A 7 -5.91 -2.38 5.44
N LEU A 8 -5.05 -2.77 4.50
CA LEU A 8 -3.60 -2.69 4.65
C LEU A 8 -3.01 -1.83 3.53
N ASP A 9 -2.00 -1.01 3.84
CA ASP A 9 -1.11 -0.54 2.78
C ASP A 9 -0.28 -1.69 2.23
N MET A 10 0.27 -1.52 1.04
CA MET A 10 1.10 -2.51 0.38
C MET A 10 2.59 -2.27 0.60
N GLU A 11 3.09 -1.11 0.14
CA GLU A 11 4.50 -0.73 0.23
C GLU A 11 4.82 -0.29 1.66
N GLY A 12 5.94 -0.75 2.24
CA GLY A 12 6.26 -0.53 3.66
C GLY A 12 5.57 -1.48 4.64
N VAL A 13 4.49 -2.16 4.25
CA VAL A 13 3.77 -3.14 5.08
C VAL A 13 3.97 -4.57 4.57
N LEU A 14 3.59 -4.86 3.34
CA LEU A 14 3.63 -6.20 2.76
C LEU A 14 4.78 -6.39 1.77
N THR A 15 5.25 -5.29 1.19
CA THR A 15 6.32 -5.26 0.18
C THR A 15 7.28 -4.11 0.46
N PRO A 16 8.54 -4.21 0.01
CA PRO A 16 9.42 -3.04 -0.03
C PRO A 16 8.88 -1.97 -0.99
N GLU A 17 9.45 -0.76 -0.89
CA GLU A 17 9.15 0.37 -1.78
C GLU A 17 9.58 0.09 -3.22
N ILE A 18 8.63 0.05 -4.15
CA ILE A 18 8.88 -0.32 -5.56
C ILE A 18 9.83 0.65 -6.24
N TRP A 19 9.60 1.95 -6.11
CA TRP A 19 10.43 2.95 -6.80
C TRP A 19 11.86 3.00 -6.27
N ILE A 20 12.07 2.71 -5.00
CA ILE A 20 13.42 2.58 -4.40
C ILE A 20 14.12 1.37 -5.01
N ALA A 21 13.46 0.21 -5.06
CA ALA A 21 14.03 -0.99 -5.66
C ALA A 21 14.34 -0.81 -7.16
N VAL A 22 13.46 -0.13 -7.89
CA VAL A 22 13.70 0.20 -9.32
C VAL A 22 14.90 1.12 -9.48
N ALA A 23 15.03 2.16 -8.65
CA ALA A 23 16.16 3.09 -8.68
C ALA A 23 17.50 2.37 -8.44
N GLU A 24 17.56 1.54 -7.41
CA GLU A 24 18.76 0.76 -7.06
C GLU A 24 19.16 -0.19 -8.18
N LYS A 25 18.19 -0.93 -8.73
CA LYS A 25 18.44 -1.96 -9.73
C LYS A 25 18.81 -1.40 -11.09
N THR A 26 18.26 -0.24 -11.45
CA THR A 26 18.53 0.42 -12.73
C THR A 26 19.72 1.38 -12.69
N GLY A 27 20.19 1.75 -11.49
CA GLY A 27 21.25 2.73 -11.30
C GLY A 27 20.79 4.17 -11.60
N ILE A 28 19.48 4.45 -11.50
CA ILE A 28 18.88 5.77 -11.72
C ILE A 28 18.36 6.29 -10.38
N PRO A 29 19.21 6.95 -9.57
CA PRO A 29 18.86 7.35 -8.21
C PRO A 29 17.66 8.33 -8.14
N GLU A 30 17.45 9.12 -9.19
CA GLU A 30 16.34 10.07 -9.26
C GLU A 30 14.95 9.40 -9.21
N LEU A 31 14.84 8.11 -9.56
CA LEU A 31 13.59 7.33 -9.45
C LEU A 31 13.20 7.08 -7.98
N SER A 32 14.15 7.11 -7.04
CA SER A 32 13.88 6.92 -5.60
C SER A 32 13.23 8.12 -4.92
N ARG A 33 13.16 9.29 -5.58
CA ARG A 33 12.50 10.48 -5.03
C ARG A 33 11.06 10.17 -4.64
N THR A 34 10.64 10.72 -3.52
CA THR A 34 9.29 10.52 -2.95
C THR A 34 8.52 11.84 -2.91
N THR A 35 7.29 11.80 -2.42
CA THR A 35 6.50 13.01 -2.15
C THR A 35 7.11 13.93 -1.09
N ARG A 36 8.12 13.47 -0.34
CA ARG A 36 8.91 14.31 0.56
C ARG A 36 9.87 15.22 -0.20
N ASP A 37 10.37 14.77 -1.36
CA ASP A 37 11.30 15.49 -2.22
C ASP A 37 10.58 16.39 -3.24
N GLU A 38 9.44 15.93 -3.74
CA GLU A 38 8.54 16.66 -4.63
C GLU A 38 7.08 16.45 -4.17
N PRO A 39 6.52 17.39 -3.37
CA PRO A 39 5.17 17.26 -2.83
C PRO A 39 4.06 17.21 -3.89
N ASN A 40 4.35 17.73 -5.08
CA ASN A 40 3.40 17.65 -6.19
C ASN A 40 3.50 16.28 -6.87
N TYR A 41 2.53 15.41 -6.58
CA TYR A 41 2.50 14.04 -7.10
C TYR A 41 2.54 13.97 -8.63
N ASP A 42 1.83 14.88 -9.32
CA ASP A 42 1.83 14.90 -10.79
C ASP A 42 3.22 15.23 -11.36
N LYS A 43 3.92 16.21 -10.76
CA LYS A 43 5.31 16.49 -11.13
C LYS A 43 6.24 15.32 -10.87
N LEU A 44 6.10 14.67 -9.71
CA LEU A 44 6.88 13.50 -9.35
C LEU A 44 6.69 12.38 -10.37
N MET A 45 5.44 12.04 -10.68
CA MET A 45 5.12 10.98 -11.63
C MET A 45 5.58 11.32 -13.06
N LYS A 46 5.36 12.54 -13.54
CA LYS A 46 5.87 12.98 -14.85
C LYS A 46 7.38 12.92 -14.94
N SER A 47 8.09 13.27 -13.87
CA SER A 47 9.56 13.12 -13.80
C SER A 47 9.99 11.66 -13.92
N ARG A 48 9.31 10.74 -13.20
CA ARG A 48 9.56 9.30 -13.29
C ARG A 48 9.31 8.75 -14.68
N LEU A 49 8.16 9.08 -15.31
CA LEU A 49 7.84 8.66 -16.67
C LEU A 49 8.88 9.15 -17.69
N LYS A 50 9.34 10.40 -17.55
CA LYS A 50 10.40 10.96 -18.39
C LYS A 50 11.70 10.17 -18.23
N LEU A 51 12.12 9.87 -17.00
CA LEU A 51 13.32 9.08 -16.71
C LEU A 51 13.24 7.67 -17.31
N LEU A 52 12.07 7.02 -17.19
CA LEU A 52 11.85 5.71 -17.80
C LEU A 52 12.02 5.77 -19.34
N ALA A 53 11.41 6.77 -19.98
CA ALA A 53 11.49 6.96 -21.43
C ALA A 53 12.93 7.25 -21.89
N GLU A 54 13.65 8.17 -21.22
CA GLU A 54 15.03 8.54 -21.54
C GLU A 54 15.98 7.34 -21.41
N ASN A 55 15.73 6.44 -20.47
CA ASN A 55 16.52 5.24 -20.25
C ASN A 55 15.98 4.00 -20.97
N LYS A 56 14.93 4.14 -21.79
CA LYS A 56 14.29 3.05 -22.54
C LYS A 56 13.83 1.88 -21.66
N LEU A 57 13.38 2.19 -20.44
CA LEU A 57 12.86 1.21 -19.49
C LEU A 57 11.34 1.07 -19.69
N GLY A 58 10.93 -0.05 -20.23
CA GLY A 58 9.54 -0.42 -20.38
C GLY A 58 8.96 -1.13 -19.16
N LEU A 59 7.66 -1.36 -19.17
CA LEU A 59 6.97 -2.12 -18.12
C LEU A 59 7.61 -3.50 -17.87
N PRO A 60 8.02 -4.29 -18.89
CA PRO A 60 8.67 -5.58 -18.65
C PRO A 60 9.97 -5.50 -17.85
N ASP A 61 10.75 -4.42 -18.03
CA ASP A 61 12.01 -4.23 -17.30
C ASP A 61 11.74 -3.92 -15.82
N ILE A 62 10.77 -3.06 -15.56
CA ILE A 62 10.32 -2.73 -14.21
C ILE A 62 9.72 -3.95 -13.52
N GLN A 63 8.89 -4.71 -14.20
CA GLN A 63 8.30 -5.94 -13.65
C GLN A 63 9.33 -7.00 -13.30
N LYS A 64 10.45 -7.11 -14.04
CA LYS A 64 11.56 -7.99 -13.64
C LYS A 64 12.18 -7.59 -12.31
N VAL A 65 12.36 -6.30 -12.08
CA VAL A 65 12.86 -5.78 -10.79
C VAL A 65 11.87 -6.14 -9.68
N ILE A 66 10.60 -5.81 -9.88
CA ILE A 66 9.54 -6.04 -8.88
C ILE A 66 9.38 -7.53 -8.55
N CYS A 67 9.44 -8.40 -9.55
CA CYS A 67 9.36 -9.84 -9.35
C CYS A 67 10.52 -10.37 -8.49
N ALA A 68 11.71 -9.79 -8.66
CA ALA A 68 12.92 -10.20 -7.94
C ALA A 68 12.98 -9.67 -6.50
N MET A 69 12.31 -8.53 -6.20
CA MET A 69 12.32 -7.98 -4.85
C MET A 69 11.48 -8.79 -3.87
N GLY A 70 10.38 -9.36 -4.33
CA GLY A 70 9.47 -10.17 -3.49
C GLY A 70 8.74 -9.41 -2.40
N PRO A 71 7.82 -10.07 -1.70
CA PRO A 71 7.18 -9.53 -0.49
C PRO A 71 8.16 -9.51 0.69
N VAL A 72 7.82 -8.73 1.71
CA VAL A 72 8.51 -8.76 3.02
C VAL A 72 8.40 -10.18 3.62
N PRO A 73 9.48 -10.71 4.23
CA PRO A 73 9.44 -12.02 4.88
C PRO A 73 8.28 -12.16 5.87
N GLY A 74 7.48 -13.22 5.74
CA GLY A 74 6.31 -13.48 6.57
C GLY A 74 5.02 -12.77 6.12
N ALA A 75 5.06 -11.87 5.13
CA ALA A 75 3.88 -11.14 4.66
C ALA A 75 2.80 -12.07 4.07
N ARG A 76 3.22 -13.10 3.35
CA ARG A 76 2.29 -14.08 2.76
C ARG A 76 1.57 -14.88 3.85
N GLU A 77 2.33 -15.42 4.80
CA GLU A 77 1.81 -16.19 5.93
C GLU A 77 0.91 -15.34 6.83
N PHE A 78 1.26 -14.09 7.02
CA PHE A 78 0.42 -13.12 7.73
C PHE A 78 -0.94 -12.92 7.04
N LEU A 79 -0.93 -12.68 5.72
CA LEU A 79 -2.16 -12.51 4.94
C LEU A 79 -3.03 -13.78 4.96
N ASP A 80 -2.43 -14.96 4.87
CA ASP A 80 -3.16 -16.22 4.89
C ASP A 80 -3.88 -16.40 6.24
N ARG A 81 -3.17 -16.20 7.35
CA ARG A 81 -3.76 -16.23 8.71
C ARG A 81 -4.81 -15.13 8.94
N LEU A 82 -4.60 -13.95 8.38
CA LEU A 82 -5.53 -12.83 8.56
C LEU A 82 -6.87 -13.10 7.85
N ARG A 83 -6.82 -13.74 6.67
CA ARG A 83 -7.99 -14.11 5.87
C ARG A 83 -8.83 -15.26 6.44
N GLU A 84 -8.30 -15.99 7.41
CA GLU A 84 -9.10 -17.02 8.13
C GLU A 84 -10.21 -16.39 8.96
N ASP A 85 -9.99 -15.16 9.48
CA ASP A 85 -10.91 -14.51 10.41
C ASP A 85 -11.55 -13.22 9.88
N TYR A 86 -10.92 -12.57 8.89
CA TYR A 86 -11.30 -11.23 8.41
C TYR A 86 -11.32 -11.14 6.89
N GLU A 87 -12.21 -10.28 6.37
CA GLU A 87 -12.06 -9.80 5.00
C GLU A 87 -10.82 -8.90 4.92
N VAL A 88 -9.98 -9.06 3.89
CA VAL A 88 -8.74 -8.31 3.74
C VAL A 88 -8.69 -7.61 2.39
N VAL A 89 -8.46 -6.30 2.42
CA VAL A 89 -8.28 -5.48 1.22
C VAL A 89 -6.98 -4.67 1.34
N ILE A 90 -6.14 -4.74 0.32
CA ILE A 90 -4.96 -3.89 0.19
C ILE A 90 -5.38 -2.59 -0.51
N LEU A 91 -5.02 -1.46 0.08
CA LEU A 91 -5.24 -0.11 -0.45
C LEU A 91 -3.87 0.54 -0.68
N SER A 92 -3.47 0.75 -1.92
CA SER A 92 -2.11 1.21 -2.24
C SER A 92 -2.11 2.32 -3.29
N ASP A 93 -1.18 3.25 -3.17
CA ASP A 93 -0.94 4.30 -4.16
C ASP A 93 0.00 3.85 -5.31
N THR A 94 0.26 2.55 -5.40
CA THR A 94 0.93 1.89 -6.52
C THR A 94 0.01 1.72 -7.74
N PHE A 95 0.47 0.96 -8.73
CA PHE A 95 -0.24 0.69 -9.98
C PHE A 95 -0.44 -0.81 -10.16
N TYR A 96 -1.58 -1.23 -10.75
CA TYR A 96 -1.87 -2.64 -11.00
C TYR A 96 -0.76 -3.34 -11.80
N GLU A 97 -0.21 -2.65 -12.81
CA GLU A 97 0.82 -3.17 -13.69
C GLU A 97 2.14 -3.43 -12.94
N PHE A 98 2.43 -2.63 -11.92
CA PHE A 98 3.57 -2.84 -11.03
C PHE A 98 3.29 -3.89 -9.96
N ALA A 99 2.11 -3.85 -9.35
CA ALA A 99 1.75 -4.74 -8.26
C ALA A 99 1.59 -6.21 -8.70
N HIS A 100 1.22 -6.46 -9.95
CA HIS A 100 0.87 -7.79 -10.45
C HIS A 100 1.88 -8.90 -10.09
N PRO A 101 3.21 -8.75 -10.25
CA PRO A 101 4.17 -9.78 -9.86
C PRO A 101 4.18 -10.07 -8.35
N LEU A 102 3.92 -9.07 -7.51
CA LEU A 102 3.86 -9.20 -6.05
C LEU A 102 2.53 -9.81 -5.61
N MET A 103 1.42 -9.43 -6.24
CA MET A 103 0.11 -10.03 -5.97
C MET A 103 0.12 -11.53 -6.22
N ARG A 104 0.81 -11.99 -7.25
CA ARG A 104 1.00 -13.43 -7.50
C ARG A 104 1.72 -14.12 -6.34
N GLN A 105 2.77 -13.50 -5.79
CA GLN A 105 3.55 -14.04 -4.67
C GLN A 105 2.75 -13.99 -3.35
N LEU A 106 1.85 -13.02 -3.21
CA LEU A 106 0.94 -12.87 -2.06
C LEU A 106 -0.38 -13.66 -2.20
N ALA A 107 -0.51 -14.57 -3.21
CA ALA A 107 -1.70 -15.34 -3.52
C ALA A 107 -2.95 -14.50 -3.83
N TRP A 108 -2.77 -13.48 -4.64
CA TRP A 108 -3.85 -12.68 -5.20
C TRP A 108 -4.81 -12.10 -4.17
N PRO A 109 -4.30 -11.33 -3.17
CA PRO A 109 -5.18 -10.59 -2.29
C PRO A 109 -5.98 -9.55 -3.07
N THR A 110 -7.13 -9.15 -2.55
CA THR A 110 -7.88 -8.02 -3.11
C THR A 110 -7.04 -6.76 -3.01
N LEU A 111 -6.81 -6.09 -4.14
CA LEU A 111 -6.02 -4.87 -4.24
C LEU A 111 -6.85 -3.77 -4.90
N PHE A 112 -6.87 -2.59 -4.31
CA PHE A 112 -7.33 -1.36 -4.95
C PHE A 112 -6.16 -0.38 -5.03
N CYS A 113 -5.78 -0.03 -6.26
CA CYS A 113 -4.70 0.92 -6.54
C CYS A 113 -4.99 1.71 -7.83
N HIS A 114 -3.99 2.34 -8.37
CA HIS A 114 -4.04 3.12 -9.60
C HIS A 114 -3.73 2.26 -10.82
N SER A 115 -3.71 2.83 -12.02
CA SER A 115 -3.34 2.14 -13.26
C SER A 115 -2.38 2.97 -14.10
N LEU A 116 -1.57 2.28 -14.90
CA LEU A 116 -0.68 2.88 -15.87
C LEU A 116 -1.26 2.75 -17.28
N GLU A 117 -0.90 3.69 -18.13
CA GLU A 117 -1.13 3.57 -19.57
C GLU A 117 0.16 3.08 -20.23
N ILE A 118 0.04 1.97 -20.95
CA ILE A 118 1.17 1.30 -21.59
C ILE A 118 0.94 1.33 -23.10
N ASP A 119 1.93 1.79 -23.85
CA ASP A 119 1.86 1.82 -25.31
C ASP A 119 2.13 0.42 -25.93
N ALA A 120 1.97 0.33 -27.26
CA ALA A 120 2.18 -0.91 -28.01
C ALA A 120 3.64 -1.43 -27.95
N ALA A 121 4.61 -0.58 -27.59
CA ALA A 121 6.00 -0.95 -27.40
C ALA A 121 6.31 -1.39 -25.97
N GLY A 122 5.31 -1.37 -25.05
CA GLY A 122 5.48 -1.72 -23.66
C GLY A 122 6.04 -0.59 -22.78
N MET A 123 6.07 0.64 -23.30
CA MET A 123 6.52 1.80 -22.53
C MET A 123 5.41 2.36 -21.67
N VAL A 124 5.76 2.82 -20.48
CA VAL A 124 4.83 3.52 -19.58
C VAL A 124 4.71 4.97 -20.06
N VAL A 125 3.56 5.34 -20.61
CA VAL A 125 3.35 6.66 -21.23
C VAL A 125 2.52 7.60 -20.38
N ASN A 126 1.69 7.08 -19.47
CA ASN A 126 0.85 7.88 -18.60
C ASN A 126 0.43 7.08 -17.36
N TYR A 127 -0.24 7.74 -16.41
CA TYR A 127 -0.85 7.10 -15.24
C TYR A 127 -2.25 7.66 -14.98
N HIS A 128 -3.09 6.85 -14.35
CA HIS A 128 -4.46 7.22 -14.03
C HIS A 128 -4.73 6.96 -12.55
N LEU A 129 -5.03 8.01 -11.80
CA LEU A 129 -5.47 7.87 -10.42
C LEU A 129 -6.90 7.31 -10.40
N ARG A 130 -7.12 6.28 -9.59
CA ARG A 130 -8.46 5.68 -9.43
C ARG A 130 -9.47 6.70 -8.90
N MET A 131 -9.07 7.48 -7.90
CA MET A 131 -9.83 8.59 -7.33
C MET A 131 -8.92 9.38 -6.35
N PRO A 132 -9.26 10.64 -6.04
CA PRO A 132 -8.58 11.39 -4.98
C PRO A 132 -8.74 10.70 -3.62
N GLU A 133 -7.72 10.77 -2.75
CA GLU A 133 -7.72 10.19 -1.39
C GLU A 133 -8.22 8.73 -1.33
N GLN A 134 -7.86 7.93 -2.32
CA GLN A 134 -8.46 6.63 -2.60
C GLN A 134 -8.46 5.66 -1.41
N LYS A 135 -7.43 5.70 -0.55
CA LYS A 135 -7.35 4.85 0.65
C LYS A 135 -8.45 5.23 1.65
N ARG A 136 -8.56 6.52 1.97
CA ARG A 136 -9.58 7.04 2.86
C ARG A 136 -10.99 6.81 2.33
N GLU A 137 -11.23 7.13 1.05
CA GLU A 137 -12.55 6.95 0.44
C GLU A 137 -12.98 5.48 0.39
N ALA A 138 -12.04 4.55 0.18
CA ALA A 138 -12.35 3.12 0.25
C ALA A 138 -12.83 2.72 1.67
N VAL A 139 -12.10 3.12 2.72
CA VAL A 139 -12.47 2.86 4.11
C VAL A 139 -13.84 3.44 4.43
N LYS A 140 -14.11 4.68 4.02
CA LYS A 140 -15.42 5.32 4.19
C LYS A 140 -16.55 4.50 3.57
N ARG A 141 -16.36 4.00 2.33
CA ARG A 141 -17.35 3.16 1.65
C ARG A 141 -17.56 1.82 2.34
N PHE A 142 -16.52 1.18 2.84
CA PHE A 142 -16.67 -0.05 3.63
C PHE A 142 -17.51 0.20 4.90
N LYS A 143 -17.31 1.32 5.57
CA LYS A 143 -18.15 1.70 6.74
C LYS A 143 -19.60 1.92 6.33
N GLU A 144 -19.86 2.59 5.21
CA GLU A 144 -21.20 2.78 4.65
C GLU A 144 -21.89 1.44 4.27
N MET A 145 -21.09 0.43 3.92
CA MET A 145 -21.56 -0.94 3.70
C MET A 145 -21.70 -1.75 5.00
N ASN A 146 -21.64 -1.09 6.16
CA ASN A 146 -21.79 -1.69 7.48
C ASN A 146 -20.66 -2.64 7.92
N PHE A 147 -19.44 -2.46 7.36
CA PHE A 147 -18.26 -3.14 7.89
C PHE A 147 -17.69 -2.41 9.12
N THR A 148 -17.18 -3.18 10.07
CA THR A 148 -16.19 -2.66 11.02
C THR A 148 -14.83 -2.71 10.33
N VAL A 149 -14.16 -1.56 10.23
CA VAL A 149 -12.87 -1.43 9.50
C VAL A 149 -11.74 -1.17 10.46
N VAL A 150 -10.70 -1.99 10.41
CA VAL A 150 -9.39 -1.73 11.02
C VAL A 150 -8.39 -1.50 9.89
N ALA A 151 -7.59 -0.45 9.98
CA ALA A 151 -6.64 -0.06 8.95
C ALA A 151 -5.20 -0.12 9.49
N ALA A 152 -4.24 -0.57 8.66
CA ALA A 152 -2.82 -0.50 8.99
C ALA A 152 -2.01 0.06 7.82
N GLY A 153 -1.00 0.88 8.15
CA GLY A 153 -0.08 1.51 7.21
C GLY A 153 1.20 1.95 7.91
N ASP A 154 2.19 2.44 7.17
CA ASP A 154 3.51 2.75 7.69
C ASP A 154 3.85 4.25 7.70
N SER A 155 3.16 5.05 6.91
CA SER A 155 3.63 6.40 6.59
C SER A 155 2.53 7.46 6.54
N TYR A 156 2.89 8.72 6.24
CA TYR A 156 1.98 9.86 6.21
C TYR A 156 0.79 9.69 5.26
N ASN A 157 0.99 9.06 4.10
CA ASN A 157 -0.07 8.85 3.12
C ASN A 157 -1.17 7.90 3.62
N ASP A 158 -0.91 7.15 4.71
CA ASP A 158 -1.90 6.26 5.33
C ASP A 158 -2.72 6.96 6.40
N THR A 159 -2.24 8.07 6.96
CA THR A 159 -2.87 8.70 8.13
C THR A 159 -4.33 9.07 7.92
N ALA A 160 -4.70 9.48 6.71
CA ALA A 160 -6.09 9.75 6.36
C ALA A 160 -6.95 8.46 6.36
N MET A 161 -6.39 7.35 5.87
CA MET A 161 -7.01 6.01 5.93
C MET A 161 -7.15 5.54 7.38
N LEU A 162 -6.09 5.65 8.17
CA LEU A 162 -6.07 5.25 9.58
C LEU A 162 -7.10 6.03 10.41
N GLY A 163 -7.19 7.36 10.16
CA GLY A 163 -8.14 8.24 10.84
C GLY A 163 -9.59 8.02 10.45
N GLU A 164 -9.85 7.54 9.24
CA GLU A 164 -11.20 7.22 8.76
C GLU A 164 -11.69 5.86 9.30
N ALA A 165 -10.81 4.91 9.58
CA ALA A 165 -11.15 3.58 10.08
C ALA A 165 -11.73 3.63 11.51
N HIS A 166 -12.34 2.54 11.98
CA HIS A 166 -12.75 2.40 13.38
C HIS A 166 -11.54 2.28 14.32
N ALA A 167 -10.44 1.73 13.82
CA ALA A 167 -9.14 1.75 14.47
C ALA A 167 -8.01 1.79 13.41
N GLY A 168 -7.01 2.62 13.65
CA GLY A 168 -5.80 2.71 12.85
C GLY A 168 -4.60 2.15 13.60
N ILE A 169 -3.69 1.49 12.91
CA ILE A 169 -2.47 0.88 13.45
C ILE A 169 -1.30 1.29 12.58
N LEU A 170 -0.18 1.66 13.17
CA LEU A 170 1.07 1.94 12.48
C LEU A 170 1.97 0.69 12.49
N PHE A 171 2.50 0.35 11.31
CA PHE A 171 3.41 -0.77 11.13
C PHE A 171 4.78 -0.27 10.62
N HIS A 172 5.85 -0.49 11.39
CA HIS A 172 7.21 0.01 11.09
C HIS A 172 7.29 1.51 10.71
N PRO A 173 6.53 2.41 11.36
CA PRO A 173 6.50 3.80 10.97
C PRO A 173 7.83 4.53 11.27
N PRO A 174 8.20 5.56 10.51
CA PRO A 174 9.31 6.42 10.84
C PRO A 174 9.00 7.27 12.07
N GLN A 175 10.05 7.70 12.80
CA GLN A 175 9.94 8.40 14.10
C GLN A 175 9.13 9.70 14.06
N ASN A 176 9.15 10.40 12.93
CA ASN A 176 8.34 11.62 12.75
C ASN A 176 6.84 11.31 12.72
N VAL A 177 6.42 10.23 12.07
CA VAL A 177 5.01 9.78 12.05
C VAL A 177 4.55 9.38 13.45
N ILE A 178 5.39 8.63 14.20
CA ILE A 178 5.07 8.27 15.60
C ILE A 178 4.84 9.51 16.46
N ARG A 179 5.67 10.54 16.31
CA ARG A 179 5.55 11.78 17.12
C ARG A 179 4.33 12.62 16.76
N GLU A 180 3.95 12.63 15.49
CA GLU A 180 2.82 13.44 15.02
C GLU A 180 1.47 12.73 15.20
N PHE A 181 1.48 11.40 15.24
CA PHE A 181 0.26 10.58 15.37
C PHE A 181 0.33 9.61 16.57
N PRO A 182 0.57 10.13 17.80
CA PRO A 182 0.75 9.29 18.99
C PRO A 182 -0.50 8.50 19.40
N GLN A 183 -1.65 8.78 18.81
CA GLN A 183 -2.91 8.09 19.05
C GLN A 183 -2.96 6.68 18.44
N TYR A 184 -2.10 6.37 17.46
CA TYR A 184 -2.09 5.06 16.83
C TYR A 184 -1.09 4.13 17.54
N PRO A 185 -1.49 2.89 17.86
CA PRO A 185 -0.54 1.87 18.32
C PRO A 185 0.50 1.59 17.21
N VAL A 186 1.74 1.35 17.65
CA VAL A 186 2.88 1.06 16.77
C VAL A 186 3.24 -0.40 16.92
N THR A 187 3.47 -1.08 15.79
CA THR A 187 3.84 -2.49 15.72
C THR A 187 5.05 -2.68 14.81
N TYR A 188 5.90 -3.68 15.11
CA TYR A 188 7.16 -3.94 14.41
C TYR A 188 7.28 -5.40 13.92
N SER A 189 6.28 -6.23 14.14
CA SER A 189 6.20 -7.58 13.59
C SER A 189 4.77 -7.91 13.15
N PHE A 190 4.62 -8.87 12.26
CA PHE A 190 3.30 -9.33 11.84
C PHE A 190 2.50 -9.96 12.98
N ASP A 191 3.15 -10.56 13.97
CA ASP A 191 2.47 -11.10 15.14
C ASP A 191 1.95 -9.98 16.06
N GLU A 192 2.72 -8.90 16.24
CA GLU A 192 2.24 -7.70 16.96
C GLU A 192 1.09 -7.03 16.21
N LEU A 193 1.22 -6.88 14.87
CA LEU A 193 0.17 -6.29 14.04
C LEU A 193 -1.12 -7.13 14.12
N ARG A 194 -1.02 -8.47 14.02
CA ARG A 194 -2.18 -9.36 14.17
C ARG A 194 -2.83 -9.20 15.54
N ALA A 195 -2.06 -9.24 16.60
CA ALA A 195 -2.59 -9.08 17.96
C ALA A 195 -3.26 -7.73 18.18
N GLU A 196 -2.77 -6.65 17.55
CA GLU A 196 -3.39 -5.33 17.66
C GLU A 196 -4.67 -5.24 16.83
N ILE A 197 -4.74 -5.86 15.66
CA ILE A 197 -5.96 -6.00 14.86
C ILE A 197 -7.05 -6.73 15.66
N ASP A 198 -6.71 -7.88 16.26
CA ASP A 198 -7.65 -8.67 17.07
C ASP A 198 -8.17 -7.86 18.26
N ARG A 199 -7.28 -7.12 18.94
CA ARG A 199 -7.66 -6.21 20.04
C ARG A 199 -8.55 -5.07 19.58
N ALA A 200 -8.30 -4.52 18.40
CA ALA A 200 -9.10 -3.44 17.84
C ALA A 200 -10.53 -3.91 17.55
N PHE A 201 -10.71 -5.07 16.93
CA PHE A 201 -12.05 -5.62 16.69
C PHE A 201 -12.78 -5.98 17.98
N ALA A 202 -12.08 -6.49 18.99
CA ALA A 202 -12.69 -6.79 20.30
C ALA A 202 -13.20 -5.55 21.05
N ARG A 203 -12.64 -4.36 20.77
CA ARG A 203 -13.03 -3.08 21.41
C ARG A 203 -14.15 -2.35 20.69
N VAL A 204 -14.38 -2.62 19.41
CA VAL A 204 -15.47 -1.97 18.68
C VAL A 204 -16.80 -2.63 19.08
N PRO A 205 -17.73 -1.88 19.72
CA PRO A 205 -19.01 -2.46 20.13
C PRO A 205 -19.78 -3.02 18.95
N GLU A 206 -20.39 -4.18 19.12
CA GLU A 206 -21.42 -4.61 18.16
C GLU A 206 -22.54 -3.56 18.19
N ILE A 207 -22.72 -2.83 17.08
CA ILE A 207 -23.88 -1.94 16.96
C ILE A 207 -25.08 -2.86 16.77
N ALA A 208 -26.01 -2.76 17.70
CA ALA A 208 -27.27 -3.50 17.69
C ALA A 208 -28.14 -3.12 16.47
#